data_9439285ed8e885693bfcc48e3da3c259
#
_entry.id   9439285ed8e885693bfcc48e3da3c259
#
_cell.length_a   1.000
_cell.length_b   1.000
_cell.length_c   1.000
_cell.angle_alpha   90.00
_cell.angle_beta   90.00
_cell.angle_gamma   90.00
#
_symmetry.space_group_name_H-M   'P 1'
#
loop_
_entity.id
_entity.type
_entity.pdbx_description
1 polymer ?
#
loop_
_entity_poly.entity_id
_entity_poly.type
_entity_poly.pdbx_seq_one_letter_code
_entity_poly.pdbx_strand_id
1 'polypeptide(L)'
;MTRRSPNLPGRDRRAVRHAAPAGSYRIAADRHVAVVGGGIAGLAAATVLAERGVRVTLLDSASRLGGRVSAWELDDGRTMSRGFHAFFRQYYNLRALLRRVDPGLERLVPVPDYPLQRPDGLRDSFSNIPRTPPWS
;
A
#
# COMPACT_ATOMS: atom_id res chain seq x y z
N MET A 1 -6.97 -20.69 22.43
CA MET A 1 -7.60 -21.28 21.21
C MET A 1 -7.35 -20.34 20.05
N THR A 2 -6.31 -20.58 19.25
CA THR A 2 -5.96 -19.78 18.09
C THR A 2 -6.88 -20.13 16.92
N ARG A 3 -7.79 -19.24 16.56
CA ARG A 3 -8.60 -19.42 15.33
C ARG A 3 -7.67 -19.44 14.12
N ARG A 4 -7.51 -20.61 13.51
CA ARG A 4 -6.90 -20.74 12.19
C ARG A 4 -7.75 -19.94 11.20
N SER A 5 -7.15 -18.91 10.63
CA SER A 5 -7.76 -18.14 9.55
C SER A 5 -7.92 -19.03 8.31
N PRO A 6 -9.05 -18.96 7.58
CA PRO A 6 -9.25 -19.78 6.39
C PRO A 6 -8.14 -19.55 5.38
N ASN A 7 -7.66 -20.63 4.75
CA ASN A 7 -6.66 -20.59 3.68
C ASN A 7 -7.25 -19.89 2.45
N LEU A 8 -7.08 -18.60 2.36
CA LEU A 8 -7.38 -17.85 1.14
C LEU A 8 -6.22 -18.03 0.16
N PRO A 9 -6.51 -18.30 -1.13
CA PRO A 9 -5.47 -18.39 -2.16
C PRO A 9 -4.57 -17.14 -2.16
N GLY A 10 -3.25 -17.33 -2.20
CA GLY A 10 -2.26 -16.24 -2.23
C GLY A 10 -1.89 -15.65 -0.88
N ARG A 11 -2.24 -16.28 0.23
CA ARG A 11 -1.80 -15.86 1.57
C ARG A 11 -0.56 -16.66 1.99
N ASP A 12 0.45 -15.95 2.48
CA ASP A 12 1.61 -16.60 3.08
C ASP A 12 1.17 -17.47 4.27
N ARG A 13 1.36 -18.80 4.15
CA ARG A 13 0.98 -19.78 5.17
C ARG A 13 1.83 -19.69 6.44
N ARG A 14 2.99 -19.02 6.36
CA ARG A 14 3.91 -18.79 7.48
C ARG A 14 3.65 -17.46 8.17
N ALA A 15 2.79 -16.59 7.61
CA ALA A 15 2.49 -15.31 8.20
C ALA A 15 1.78 -15.49 9.56
N VAL A 16 2.43 -15.03 10.61
CA VAL A 16 1.83 -14.92 11.94
C VAL A 16 1.18 -13.55 12.04
N ARG A 17 -0.14 -13.54 12.16
CA ARG A 17 -0.87 -12.30 12.38
C ARG A 17 -0.96 -12.00 13.87
N HIS A 18 -0.25 -10.98 14.30
CA HIS A 18 -0.48 -10.39 15.61
C HIS A 18 -1.68 -9.46 15.51
N ALA A 19 -2.77 -9.81 16.19
CA ALA A 19 -3.90 -8.90 16.29
C ALA A 19 -3.50 -7.71 17.16
N ALA A 20 -3.79 -6.49 16.67
CA ALA A 20 -3.67 -5.31 17.51
C ALA A 20 -4.62 -5.44 18.72
N PRO A 21 -4.23 -4.94 19.90
CA PRO A 21 -5.16 -4.86 21.03
C PRO A 21 -6.40 -4.07 20.64
N ALA A 22 -7.53 -4.42 21.24
CA ALA A 22 -8.77 -3.69 21.04
C ALA A 22 -8.55 -2.22 21.42
N GLY A 23 -8.68 -1.33 20.43
CA GLY A 23 -8.54 0.10 20.62
C GLY A 23 -9.89 0.80 20.65
N SER A 24 -9.92 2.02 21.13
CA SER A 24 -11.09 2.87 21.00
C SER A 24 -11.25 3.36 19.57
N TYR A 25 -12.49 3.30 19.05
CA TYR A 25 -12.82 3.88 17.73
C TYR A 25 -12.85 5.41 17.76
N ARG A 26 -13.02 6.01 18.94
CA ARG A 26 -12.99 7.46 19.13
C ARG A 26 -12.16 7.81 20.36
N ILE A 27 -11.44 8.91 20.26
CA ILE A 27 -10.70 9.49 21.38
C ILE A 27 -11.61 10.54 22.01
N ALA A 28 -11.95 10.36 23.29
CA ALA A 28 -12.90 11.20 24.03
C ALA A 28 -12.37 12.61 24.37
N ALA A 29 -11.10 12.89 24.15
CA ALA A 29 -10.49 14.19 24.47
C ALA A 29 -10.12 14.94 23.19
N ASP A 30 -10.22 16.27 23.21
CA ASP A 30 -9.70 17.12 22.15
C ASP A 30 -8.17 16.98 22.12
N ARG A 31 -7.71 16.17 21.16
CA ARG A 31 -6.30 15.91 20.92
C ARG A 31 -5.90 16.48 19.58
N HIS A 32 -4.73 17.12 19.58
CA HIS A 32 -4.11 17.62 18.37
C HIS A 32 -2.77 16.92 18.17
N VAL A 33 -2.59 16.30 17.00
CA VAL A 33 -1.38 15.55 16.65
C VAL A 33 -0.77 16.15 15.39
N ALA A 34 0.52 16.42 15.44
CA ALA A 34 1.30 16.75 14.25
C ALA A 34 1.90 15.46 13.67
N VAL A 35 1.65 15.21 12.40
CA VAL A 35 2.25 14.14 11.63
C VAL A 35 3.30 14.77 10.70
N VAL A 36 4.55 14.38 10.86
CA VAL A 36 5.66 14.91 10.05
C VAL A 36 6.01 13.90 8.96
N GLY A 37 5.89 14.35 7.71
CA GLY A 37 6.11 13.55 6.51
C GLY A 37 4.80 13.07 5.86
N GLY A 38 4.51 13.61 4.68
CA GLY A 38 3.33 13.29 3.87
C GLY A 38 3.51 12.14 2.88
N GLY A 39 4.41 11.20 3.16
CA GLY A 39 4.51 9.93 2.45
C GLY A 39 3.37 8.98 2.84
N ILE A 40 3.33 7.76 2.25
CA ILE A 40 2.27 6.77 2.49
C ILE A 40 2.06 6.48 3.99
N ALA A 41 3.13 6.37 4.77
CA ALA A 41 3.04 6.11 6.21
C ALA A 41 2.37 7.27 6.96
N GLY A 42 2.79 8.52 6.69
CA GLY A 42 2.21 9.70 7.32
C GLY A 42 0.76 9.93 6.90
N LEU A 43 0.45 9.75 5.62
CA LEU A 43 -0.92 9.83 5.12
C LEU A 43 -1.82 8.77 5.77
N ALA A 44 -1.35 7.53 5.91
CA ALA A 44 -2.09 6.47 6.58
C ALA A 44 -2.33 6.80 8.06
N ALA A 45 -1.29 7.28 8.76
CA ALA A 45 -1.40 7.67 10.16
C ALA A 45 -2.38 8.85 10.34
N ALA A 46 -2.24 9.89 9.53
CA ALA A 46 -3.11 11.07 9.57
C ALA A 46 -4.58 10.70 9.33
N THR A 47 -4.84 9.85 8.32
CA THR A 47 -6.18 9.37 8.01
C THR A 47 -6.79 8.61 9.18
N VAL A 48 -6.06 7.64 9.73
CA VAL A 48 -6.56 6.82 10.85
C VAL A 48 -6.80 7.65 12.11
N LEU A 49 -5.96 8.64 12.38
CA LEU A 49 -6.16 9.54 13.53
C LEU A 49 -7.38 10.44 13.32
N ALA A 50 -7.54 11.01 12.12
CA ALA A 50 -8.68 11.86 11.81
C ALA A 50 -10.01 11.10 11.88
N GLU A 51 -10.06 9.86 11.38
CA GLU A 51 -11.23 8.98 11.48
C GLU A 51 -11.64 8.69 12.94
N ARG A 52 -10.68 8.76 13.87
CA ARG A 52 -10.90 8.60 15.32
C ARG A 52 -11.23 9.89 16.06
N GLY A 53 -11.42 10.98 15.32
CA GLY A 53 -11.77 12.29 15.88
C GLY A 53 -10.60 13.09 16.44
N VAL A 54 -9.37 12.70 16.11
CA VAL A 54 -8.18 13.46 16.46
C VAL A 54 -8.00 14.61 15.46
N ARG A 55 -7.75 15.81 15.95
CA ARG A 55 -7.33 16.93 15.10
C ARG A 55 -5.89 16.66 14.64
N VAL A 56 -5.66 16.66 13.32
CA VAL A 56 -4.37 16.32 12.74
C VAL A 56 -3.84 17.50 11.94
N THR A 57 -2.57 17.83 12.14
CA THR A 57 -1.78 18.69 11.24
C THR A 57 -0.75 17.83 10.55
N LEU A 58 -0.82 17.72 9.23
CA LEU A 58 0.17 17.02 8.41
C LEU A 58 1.18 18.03 7.88
N LEU A 59 2.46 17.80 8.15
CA LEU A 59 3.57 18.64 7.74
C LEU A 59 4.46 17.87 6.77
N ASP A 60 4.84 18.48 5.67
CA ASP A 60 5.81 17.96 4.72
C ASP A 60 6.74 19.06 4.24
N SER A 61 8.00 18.74 3.98
CA SER A 61 8.97 19.69 3.42
C SER A 61 8.78 19.94 1.93
N ALA A 62 8.07 19.04 1.23
CA ALA A 62 7.76 19.19 -0.19
C ALA A 62 6.40 19.88 -0.39
N SER A 63 6.25 20.56 -1.51
CA SER A 63 4.98 21.18 -1.93
C SER A 63 3.92 20.16 -2.33
N ARG A 64 4.29 18.87 -2.46
CA ARG A 64 3.41 17.76 -2.85
C ARG A 64 3.53 16.62 -1.86
N LEU A 65 2.39 16.06 -1.50
CA LEU A 65 2.32 14.86 -0.69
C LEU A 65 2.65 13.60 -1.52
N GLY A 66 2.87 12.49 -0.86
CA GLY A 66 3.14 11.18 -1.47
C GLY A 66 4.58 10.71 -1.27
N GLY A 67 5.53 11.61 -0.99
CA GLY A 67 6.94 11.23 -0.76
C GLY A 67 7.53 10.46 -1.94
N ARG A 68 7.98 9.23 -1.73
CA ARG A 68 8.57 8.38 -2.78
C ARG A 68 7.58 7.90 -3.84
N VAL A 69 6.29 7.90 -3.57
CA VAL A 69 5.25 7.53 -4.55
C VAL A 69 4.63 8.75 -5.22
N SER A 70 5.10 9.95 -4.91
CA SER A 70 4.61 11.16 -5.57
C SER A 70 4.93 11.14 -7.05
N ALA A 71 4.02 11.68 -7.84
CA ALA A 71 4.17 11.86 -9.27
C ALA A 71 4.06 13.34 -9.63
N TRP A 72 4.63 13.71 -10.76
CA TRP A 72 4.58 15.05 -11.32
C TRP A 72 4.39 14.99 -12.82
N GLU A 73 3.81 16.02 -13.36
CA GLU A 73 3.59 16.18 -14.79
C GLU A 73 4.85 16.75 -15.46
N LEU A 74 5.18 16.25 -16.62
CA LEU A 74 6.24 16.76 -17.49
C LEU A 74 5.64 17.74 -18.50
N ASP A 75 6.48 18.56 -19.11
CA ASP A 75 6.09 19.59 -20.07
C ASP A 75 5.35 19.03 -21.31
N ASP A 76 5.55 17.75 -21.62
CA ASP A 76 4.88 17.04 -22.72
C ASP A 76 3.56 16.33 -22.30
N GLY A 77 3.06 16.58 -21.08
CA GLY A 77 1.83 16.01 -20.56
C GLY A 77 1.96 14.59 -20.01
N ARG A 78 3.15 14.00 -20.03
CA ARG A 78 3.39 12.70 -19.39
C ARG A 78 3.53 12.86 -17.89
N THR A 79 3.13 11.85 -17.16
CA THR A 79 3.34 11.79 -15.70
C THR A 79 4.58 10.99 -15.38
N MET A 80 5.46 11.55 -14.55
CA MET A 80 6.65 10.88 -14.04
C MET A 80 6.54 10.64 -12.54
N SER A 81 7.06 9.52 -12.07
CA SER A 81 7.18 9.20 -10.65
C SER A 81 8.62 8.79 -10.33
N ARG A 82 8.97 8.74 -9.03
CA ARG A 82 10.34 8.41 -8.58
C ARG A 82 10.72 6.95 -8.78
N GLY A 83 9.88 6.15 -9.40
CA GLY A 83 10.17 4.76 -9.67
C GLY A 83 8.93 3.96 -10.05
N PHE A 84 9.16 2.69 -10.33
CA PHE A 84 8.11 1.76 -10.65
C PHE A 84 7.32 1.40 -9.38
N HIS A 85 6.02 1.59 -9.41
CA HIS A 85 5.12 1.30 -8.30
C HIS A 85 4.17 0.16 -8.67
N ALA A 86 4.65 -1.06 -8.51
CA ALA A 86 3.80 -2.25 -8.62
C ALA A 86 3.43 -2.78 -7.24
N PHE A 87 2.20 -3.25 -7.14
CA PHE A 87 1.67 -3.78 -5.90
C PHE A 87 1.15 -5.19 -6.14
N PHE A 88 1.59 -6.13 -5.34
CA PHE A 88 1.02 -7.47 -5.37
C PHE A 88 -0.38 -7.47 -4.72
N ARG A 89 -1.21 -8.39 -5.17
CA ARG A 89 -2.57 -8.55 -4.62
C ARG A 89 -2.57 -8.85 -3.11
N GLN A 90 -1.47 -9.35 -2.59
CA GLN A 90 -1.25 -9.66 -1.17
C GLN A 90 -1.02 -8.43 -0.29
N TYR A 91 -0.85 -7.24 -0.85
CA TYR A 91 -0.72 -6.00 -0.08
C TYR A 91 -2.08 -5.56 0.48
N TYR A 92 -2.66 -6.42 1.34
CA TYR A 92 -4.02 -6.25 1.87
C TYR A 92 -4.23 -4.94 2.59
N ASN A 93 -3.28 -4.53 3.42
CA ASN A 93 -3.38 -3.29 4.20
C ASN A 93 -3.32 -2.04 3.30
N LEU A 94 -2.44 -2.04 2.31
CA LEU A 94 -2.36 -0.96 1.33
C LEU A 94 -3.66 -0.86 0.53
N ARG A 95 -4.17 -1.98 0.04
CA ARG A 95 -5.44 -2.02 -0.70
C ARG A 95 -6.62 -1.57 0.17
N ALA A 96 -6.64 -1.92 1.45
CA ALA A 96 -7.65 -1.45 2.39
C ALA A 96 -7.57 0.06 2.62
N LEU A 97 -6.36 0.62 2.69
CA LEU A 97 -6.15 2.06 2.77
C LEU A 97 -6.64 2.77 1.51
N LEU A 98 -6.26 2.28 0.33
CA LEU A 98 -6.63 2.87 -0.95
C LEU A 98 -8.15 2.85 -1.19
N ARG A 99 -8.85 1.79 -0.75
CA ARG A 99 -10.32 1.71 -0.87
C ARG A 99 -11.08 2.79 -0.12
N ARG A 100 -10.44 3.52 0.78
CA ARG A 100 -11.06 4.67 1.46
C ARG A 100 -11.32 5.84 0.52
N VAL A 101 -10.51 5.95 -0.54
CA VAL A 101 -10.59 7.02 -1.55
C VAL A 101 -10.98 6.50 -2.94
N ASP A 102 -10.78 5.21 -3.18
CA ASP A 102 -11.09 4.50 -4.42
C ASP A 102 -11.64 3.10 -4.07
N PRO A 103 -12.95 3.00 -3.76
CA PRO A 103 -13.55 1.75 -3.29
C PRO A 103 -13.38 0.56 -4.24
N GLY A 104 -13.44 0.82 -5.53
CA GLY A 104 -13.26 -0.18 -6.61
C GLY A 104 -11.81 -0.52 -6.89
N LEU A 105 -10.86 0.31 -6.43
CA LEU A 105 -9.45 0.28 -6.83
C LEU A 105 -9.28 0.44 -8.34
N GLU A 106 -10.09 1.27 -8.95
CA GLU A 106 -10.16 1.47 -10.41
C GLU A 106 -8.92 2.17 -10.96
N ARG A 107 -8.21 2.90 -10.10
CA ARG A 107 -6.94 3.56 -10.43
C ARG A 107 -5.74 2.60 -10.43
N LEU A 108 -5.92 1.36 -9.99
CA LEU A 108 -4.89 0.33 -10.09
C LEU A 108 -5.05 -0.44 -11.40
N VAL A 109 -4.11 -0.23 -12.30
CA VAL A 109 -4.09 -0.92 -13.60
C VAL A 109 -3.54 -2.33 -13.41
N PRO A 110 -4.28 -3.39 -13.80
CA PRO A 110 -3.76 -4.75 -13.76
C PRO A 110 -2.58 -4.91 -14.71
N VAL A 111 -1.48 -5.45 -14.21
CA VAL A 111 -0.34 -5.86 -15.04
C VAL A 111 -0.43 -7.38 -15.19
N PRO A 112 -0.85 -7.89 -16.37
CA PRO A 112 -1.07 -9.33 -16.57
C PRO A 112 0.24 -10.10 -16.57
N ASP A 113 1.31 -9.47 -17.00
CA ASP A 113 2.64 -10.03 -17.07
C ASP A 113 3.71 -8.98 -16.82
N TYR A 114 4.85 -9.40 -16.29
CA TYR A 114 6.01 -8.57 -16.08
C TYR A 114 7.24 -9.25 -16.71
N PRO A 115 7.64 -8.81 -17.92
CA PRO A 115 8.78 -9.40 -18.59
C PRO A 115 10.07 -9.06 -17.87
N LEU A 116 10.94 -10.05 -17.75
CA LEU A 116 12.29 -9.94 -17.23
C LEU A 116 13.27 -10.11 -18.38
N GLN A 117 14.26 -9.24 -18.47
CA GLN A 117 15.32 -9.35 -19.45
C GLN A 117 16.69 -9.23 -18.76
N ARG A 118 17.56 -10.19 -19.02
CA ARG A 118 18.93 -10.17 -18.53
C ARG A 118 19.86 -9.49 -19.55
N PRO A 119 21.02 -8.99 -19.12
CA PRO A 119 22.00 -8.39 -20.02
C PRO A 119 22.51 -9.34 -21.11
N ASP A 120 22.51 -10.65 -20.86
CA ASP A 120 22.88 -11.71 -21.82
C ASP A 120 21.80 -12.01 -22.86
N GLY A 121 20.69 -11.26 -22.83
CA GLY A 121 19.58 -11.41 -23.76
C GLY A 121 18.54 -12.44 -23.35
N LEU A 122 18.75 -13.20 -22.26
CA LEU A 122 17.75 -14.14 -21.76
C LEU A 122 16.51 -13.37 -21.33
N ARG A 123 15.35 -13.85 -21.77
CA ARG A 123 14.03 -13.31 -21.41
C ARG A 123 13.25 -14.33 -20.62
N ASP A 124 12.58 -13.83 -19.59
CA ASP A 124 11.67 -14.57 -18.74
C ASP A 124 10.49 -13.70 -18.36
N SER A 125 9.54 -14.25 -17.60
CA SER A 125 8.36 -13.54 -17.19
C SER A 125 7.88 -14.02 -15.82
N PHE A 126 7.28 -13.11 -15.05
CA PHE A 126 6.61 -13.48 -13.80
C PHE A 126 5.45 -14.47 -14.00
N SER A 127 4.86 -14.51 -15.19
CA SER A 127 3.83 -15.50 -15.52
C SER A 127 4.35 -16.95 -15.54
N ASN A 128 5.66 -17.11 -15.74
CA ASN A 128 6.32 -18.43 -15.79
C ASN A 128 6.66 -18.98 -14.39
N ILE A 129 6.48 -18.18 -13.33
CA ILE A 129 6.73 -18.66 -11.97
C ILE A 129 5.74 -19.78 -11.65
N PRO A 130 6.21 -20.99 -11.29
CA PRO A 130 5.34 -22.10 -10.97
C PRO A 130 4.39 -21.76 -9.83
N ARG A 131 3.09 -22.04 -10.01
CA ARG A 131 2.05 -21.80 -9.01
C ARG A 131 1.78 -23.00 -8.10
N THR A 132 2.53 -24.07 -8.31
CA THR A 132 2.42 -25.31 -7.54
C THR A 132 3.56 -25.44 -6.54
N PRO A 133 3.33 -26.10 -5.38
CA PRO A 133 4.41 -26.39 -4.44
C PRO A 133 5.63 -27.04 -5.13
N PRO A 134 6.86 -26.73 -4.69
CA PRO A 134 7.22 -26.02 -3.47
C PRO A 134 7.25 -24.47 -3.58
N TRP A 135 6.85 -23.90 -4.69
CA TRP A 135 7.04 -22.47 -5.03
C TRP A 135 5.84 -21.57 -4.70
N SER A 136 4.75 -22.12 -4.19
CA SER A 136 3.54 -21.37 -3.83
C SER A 136 3.43 -21.10 -2.33
#